data_b04400fca9424a732a688b9b4d1032e4
#
_entry.id   b04400fca9424a732a688b9b4d1032e4
#
_cell.length_a   1.000
_cell.length_b   1.000
_cell.length_c   1.000
_cell.angle_alpha   90.00
_cell.angle_beta   90.00
_cell.angle_gamma   90.00
#
_symmetry.space_group_name_H-M   'P 1'
#
loop_
_entity.id
_entity.type
_entity.pdbx_description
1 polymer ?
#
loop_
_entity_poly.entity_id
_entity_poly.type
_entity_poly.pdbx_seq_one_letter_code
_entity_poly.pdbx_strand_id
1 'polypeptide(L)'
;LREQKLYAKLSKCEFWLDHVMFLGHVVSKDGISVDPQKIEAVVNWLRPTNVTEVRSFLGLVGYYRRFVRDFSKIALPLTQLTQKGISFDWTDQRESAFQELKTRLVTAPVLTLPSGTDGYTVFSDASHKGLGCVLMQNGRVIAYVSGQLRSHEKNYPTHDLELAAVVFALKI
;
A
#
# COMPACT_ATOMS: atom_id res chain seq x y z
N LEU A 1 31.78 -3.24 6.90
CA LEU A 1 31.29 -4.62 6.75
C LEU A 1 31.96 -5.54 7.78
N ARG A 2 33.32 -5.49 7.90
CA ARG A 2 34.08 -6.37 8.81
C ARG A 2 33.71 -6.17 10.28
N GLU A 3 33.55 -4.93 10.72
CA GLU A 3 33.12 -4.54 12.09
C GLU A 3 31.72 -5.06 12.42
N GLN A 4 30.82 -5.09 11.43
CA GLN A 4 29.44 -5.57 11.56
C GLN A 4 29.32 -7.08 11.28
N LYS A 5 30.43 -7.81 11.12
CA LYS A 5 30.48 -9.25 10.78
C LYS A 5 29.63 -9.62 9.54
N LEU A 6 29.53 -8.69 8.59
CA LEU A 6 28.81 -8.90 7.32
C LEU A 6 29.78 -9.28 6.21
N TYR A 7 29.38 -10.20 5.37
CA TYR A 7 30.13 -10.63 4.20
C TYR A 7 29.39 -10.22 2.93
N ALA A 8 30.12 -9.66 1.97
CA ALA A 8 29.60 -9.31 0.67
C ALA A 8 30.27 -10.15 -0.43
N LYS A 9 29.47 -10.71 -1.33
CA LYS A 9 29.98 -11.37 -2.54
C LYS A 9 30.13 -10.30 -3.62
N LEU A 10 31.36 -9.96 -4.00
CA LEU A 10 31.67 -8.87 -4.94
C LEU A 10 30.93 -9.02 -6.28
N SER A 11 30.78 -10.26 -6.78
CA SER A 11 30.04 -10.54 -8.03
C SER A 11 28.52 -10.27 -7.96
N LYS A 12 27.99 -9.97 -6.76
CA LYS A 12 26.59 -9.55 -6.54
C LYS A 12 26.48 -8.10 -6.09
N CYS A 13 27.59 -7.38 -6.03
CA CYS A 13 27.60 -5.97 -5.67
C CYS A 13 27.52 -5.13 -6.94
N GLU A 14 26.67 -4.15 -6.90
CA GLU A 14 26.50 -3.15 -7.94
C GLU A 14 26.89 -1.78 -7.34
N PHE A 15 27.64 -0.99 -8.07
CA PHE A 15 28.17 0.27 -7.61
C PHE A 15 27.87 1.37 -8.63
N TRP A 16 27.69 2.61 -8.15
CA TRP A 16 27.56 3.82 -8.99
C TRP A 16 26.33 3.81 -9.90
N LEU A 17 25.25 3.13 -9.46
CA LEU A 17 24.00 3.08 -10.20
C LEU A 17 23.09 4.27 -9.82
N ASP A 18 22.42 4.85 -10.81
CA ASP A 18 21.42 5.89 -10.59
C ASP A 18 20.14 5.34 -9.92
N HIS A 19 19.86 4.06 -10.13
CA HIS A 19 18.75 3.35 -9.51
C HIS A 19 19.10 1.86 -9.30
N VAL A 20 18.50 1.27 -8.28
CA VAL A 20 18.67 -0.14 -7.91
C VAL A 20 17.32 -0.80 -7.74
N MET A 21 17.19 -2.01 -8.27
CA MET A 21 16.03 -2.87 -8.03
C MET A 21 16.20 -3.59 -6.69
N PHE A 22 15.34 -3.32 -5.74
CA PHE A 22 15.39 -3.94 -4.41
C PHE A 22 14.01 -4.39 -3.95
N LEU A 23 13.86 -5.69 -3.71
CA LEU A 23 12.61 -6.30 -3.22
C LEU A 23 11.36 -5.85 -4.01
N GLY A 24 11.46 -5.82 -5.35
CA GLY A 24 10.35 -5.42 -6.22
C GLY A 24 10.05 -3.91 -6.22
N HIS A 25 10.99 -3.09 -5.78
CA HIS A 25 10.93 -1.64 -5.85
C HIS A 25 12.12 -1.10 -6.63
N VAL A 26 11.94 0.03 -7.26
CA VAL A 26 13.04 0.83 -7.82
C VAL A 26 13.40 1.88 -6.79
N VAL A 27 14.64 1.83 -6.29
CA VAL A 27 15.20 2.82 -5.36
C VAL A 27 16.13 3.73 -6.16
N SER A 28 15.91 5.04 -6.10
CA SER A 28 16.70 6.06 -6.78
C SER A 28 16.98 7.24 -5.85
N LYS A 29 17.72 8.24 -6.33
CA LYS A 29 17.93 9.51 -5.63
C LYS A 29 16.62 10.27 -5.35
N ASP A 30 15.60 10.08 -6.18
CA ASP A 30 14.30 10.76 -6.06
C ASP A 30 13.37 10.06 -5.06
N GLY A 31 13.67 8.81 -4.69
CA GLY A 31 12.89 8.01 -3.75
C GLY A 31 12.67 6.57 -4.21
N ILE A 32 11.54 6.00 -3.77
CA ILE A 32 11.13 4.62 -4.05
C ILE A 32 9.91 4.64 -4.97
N SER A 33 9.93 3.82 -6.01
CA SER A 33 8.80 3.57 -6.90
C SER A 33 8.52 2.08 -7.06
N VAL A 34 7.35 1.77 -7.60
CA VAL A 34 6.95 0.39 -7.92
C VAL A 34 7.78 -0.13 -9.08
N ASP A 35 8.14 -1.41 -9.03
CA ASP A 35 8.82 -2.12 -10.13
C ASP A 35 7.97 -2.06 -11.41
N PRO A 36 8.50 -1.56 -12.53
CA PRO A 36 7.78 -1.50 -13.81
C PRO A 36 7.23 -2.84 -14.29
N GLN A 37 7.95 -3.95 -14.06
CA GLN A 37 7.47 -5.30 -14.40
C GLN A 37 6.23 -5.68 -13.59
N LYS A 38 6.13 -5.23 -12.33
CA LYS A 38 4.96 -5.45 -11.49
C LYS A 38 3.78 -4.57 -11.91
N ILE A 39 4.06 -3.34 -12.33
CA ILE A 39 3.04 -2.46 -12.93
C ILE A 39 2.48 -3.12 -14.19
N GLU A 40 3.32 -3.59 -15.10
CA GLU A 40 2.89 -4.29 -16.32
C GLU A 40 2.04 -5.53 -16.00
N ALA A 41 2.47 -6.34 -15.03
CA ALA A 41 1.70 -7.49 -14.58
C ALA A 41 0.32 -7.10 -14.04
N VAL A 42 0.18 -5.98 -13.34
CA VAL A 42 -1.10 -5.47 -12.85
C VAL A 42 -1.96 -4.95 -14.00
N VAL A 43 -1.38 -4.20 -14.94
CA VAL A 43 -2.09 -3.69 -16.13
C VAL A 43 -2.71 -4.83 -16.94
N ASN A 44 -1.93 -5.89 -17.17
CA ASN A 44 -2.34 -7.04 -17.96
C ASN A 44 -3.15 -8.07 -17.14
N TRP A 45 -3.40 -7.81 -15.84
CA TRP A 45 -4.17 -8.75 -15.01
C TRP A 45 -5.59 -8.87 -15.49
N LEU A 46 -5.98 -10.09 -15.81
CA LEU A 46 -7.33 -10.39 -16.26
C LEU A 46 -8.34 -10.30 -15.11
N ARG A 47 -9.59 -10.02 -15.43
CA ARG A 47 -10.68 -10.03 -14.46
C ARG A 47 -10.72 -11.37 -13.73
N PRO A 48 -10.67 -11.38 -12.39
CA PRO A 48 -10.78 -12.62 -11.62
C PRO A 48 -12.12 -13.34 -11.85
N THR A 49 -12.04 -14.66 -11.97
CA THR A 49 -13.19 -15.54 -12.16
C THR A 49 -13.52 -16.37 -10.92
N ASN A 50 -12.64 -16.35 -9.92
CA ASN A 50 -12.81 -17.09 -8.67
C ASN A 50 -12.10 -16.40 -7.49
N VAL A 51 -12.39 -16.86 -6.27
CA VAL A 51 -11.85 -16.29 -5.02
C VAL A 51 -10.33 -16.40 -4.93
N THR A 52 -9.73 -17.45 -5.49
CA THR A 52 -8.27 -17.64 -5.49
C THR A 52 -7.57 -16.59 -6.33
N GLU A 53 -8.10 -16.27 -7.49
CA GLU A 53 -7.58 -15.20 -8.34
C GLU A 53 -7.73 -13.82 -7.70
N VAL A 54 -8.86 -13.57 -7.01
CA VAL A 54 -9.04 -12.34 -6.21
C VAL A 54 -7.97 -12.23 -5.12
N ARG A 55 -7.69 -13.32 -4.39
CA ARG A 55 -6.63 -13.33 -3.37
C ARG A 55 -5.25 -13.08 -3.96
N SER A 56 -4.94 -13.68 -5.11
CA SER A 56 -3.68 -13.48 -5.81
C SER A 56 -3.50 -12.03 -6.24
N PHE A 57 -4.54 -11.43 -6.82
CA PHE A 57 -4.54 -10.01 -7.18
C PHE A 57 -4.36 -9.11 -5.94
N LEU A 58 -5.18 -9.32 -4.90
CA LEU A 58 -5.08 -8.55 -3.64
C LEU A 58 -3.73 -8.75 -2.94
N GLY A 59 -3.09 -9.91 -3.07
CA GLY A 59 -1.74 -10.17 -2.58
C GLY A 59 -0.71 -9.29 -3.26
N LEU A 60 -0.74 -9.22 -4.60
CA LEU A 60 0.18 -8.38 -5.36
C LEU A 60 -0.05 -6.89 -5.09
N VAL A 61 -1.29 -6.39 -5.24
CA VAL A 61 -1.58 -4.96 -5.03
C VAL A 61 -1.43 -4.56 -3.56
N GLY A 62 -1.70 -5.48 -2.63
CA GLY A 62 -1.52 -5.27 -1.19
C GLY A 62 -0.06 -5.13 -0.77
N TYR A 63 0.87 -5.74 -1.49
CA TYR A 63 2.30 -5.54 -1.28
C TYR A 63 2.70 -4.07 -1.51
N TYR A 64 2.08 -3.42 -2.52
CA TYR A 64 2.31 -2.03 -2.88
C TYR A 64 1.33 -1.04 -2.25
N ARG A 65 0.57 -1.44 -1.22
CA ARG A 65 -0.45 -0.60 -0.57
C ARG A 65 0.08 0.76 -0.06
N ARG A 66 1.38 0.85 0.24
CA ARG A 66 2.02 2.11 0.70
C ARG A 66 2.02 3.20 -0.37
N PHE A 67 1.88 2.84 -1.63
CA PHE A 67 1.81 3.76 -2.76
C PHE A 67 0.37 4.20 -3.06
N VAL A 68 -0.63 3.57 -2.45
CA VAL A 68 -2.04 3.78 -2.76
C VAL A 68 -2.76 4.41 -1.58
N ARG A 69 -3.15 5.67 -1.75
CA ARG A 69 -4.02 6.34 -0.78
C ARG A 69 -5.36 5.61 -0.70
N ASP A 70 -5.91 5.47 0.51
CA ASP A 70 -7.21 4.83 0.77
C ASP A 70 -7.33 3.37 0.29
N PHE A 71 -6.21 2.65 0.19
CA PHE A 71 -6.15 1.27 -0.29
C PHE A 71 -7.23 0.38 0.32
N SER A 72 -7.37 0.39 1.66
CA SER A 72 -8.32 -0.47 2.37
C SER A 72 -9.77 -0.22 2.00
N LYS A 73 -10.12 1.05 1.73
CA LYS A 73 -11.47 1.45 1.29
C LYS A 73 -11.75 0.99 -0.14
N ILE A 74 -10.78 1.16 -1.04
CA ILE A 74 -10.90 0.75 -2.45
C ILE A 74 -10.96 -0.78 -2.54
N ALA A 75 -10.12 -1.49 -1.78
CA ALA A 75 -10.04 -2.95 -1.79
C ALA A 75 -11.22 -3.65 -1.10
N LEU A 76 -12.05 -2.93 -0.32
CA LEU A 76 -13.12 -3.51 0.50
C LEU A 76 -14.07 -4.44 -0.29
N PRO A 77 -14.61 -4.06 -1.47
CA PRO A 77 -15.53 -4.93 -2.22
C PRO A 77 -14.89 -6.25 -2.65
N LEU A 78 -13.59 -6.24 -2.98
CA LEU A 78 -12.84 -7.44 -3.35
C LEU A 78 -12.47 -8.27 -2.12
N THR A 79 -12.10 -7.64 -1.01
CA THR A 79 -11.77 -8.32 0.24
C THR A 79 -12.99 -9.08 0.80
N GLN A 80 -14.20 -8.54 0.64
CA GLN A 80 -15.44 -9.22 1.04
C GLN A 80 -15.61 -10.56 0.32
N LEU A 81 -15.23 -10.68 -0.96
CA LEU A 81 -15.28 -11.95 -1.71
C LEU A 81 -14.36 -13.03 -1.12
N THR A 82 -13.35 -12.65 -0.37
CA THR A 82 -12.39 -13.61 0.22
C THR A 82 -12.84 -14.19 1.55
N GLN A 83 -13.96 -13.72 2.11
CA GLN A 83 -14.51 -14.17 3.38
C GLN A 83 -15.15 -15.55 3.25
N LYS A 84 -15.07 -16.32 4.36
CA LYS A 84 -15.66 -17.67 4.41
C LYS A 84 -17.17 -17.62 4.24
N GLY A 85 -17.71 -18.47 3.37
CA GLY A 85 -19.16 -18.61 3.17
C GLY A 85 -19.77 -17.59 2.19
N ILE A 86 -18.98 -16.70 1.61
CA ILE A 86 -19.46 -15.79 0.57
C ILE A 86 -19.34 -16.47 -0.80
N SER A 87 -20.44 -16.53 -1.54
CA SER A 87 -20.45 -17.01 -2.91
C SER A 87 -19.72 -16.02 -3.82
N PHE A 88 -18.99 -16.52 -4.82
CA PHE A 88 -18.34 -15.68 -5.80
C PHE A 88 -19.41 -15.05 -6.72
N ASP A 89 -19.51 -13.74 -6.65
CA ASP A 89 -20.35 -12.90 -7.50
C ASP A 89 -19.55 -11.66 -7.89
N TRP A 90 -19.46 -11.36 -9.20
CA TRP A 90 -18.66 -10.24 -9.71
C TRP A 90 -19.57 -9.09 -10.13
N THR A 91 -19.80 -8.15 -9.20
CA THR A 91 -20.65 -6.98 -9.41
C THR A 91 -19.89 -5.80 -10.01
N ASP A 92 -20.61 -4.79 -10.51
CA ASP A 92 -20.02 -3.55 -11.03
C ASP A 92 -19.18 -2.82 -9.98
N GLN A 93 -19.57 -2.89 -8.70
CA GLN A 93 -18.79 -2.32 -7.60
C GLN A 93 -17.43 -3.01 -7.45
N ARG A 94 -17.37 -4.34 -7.63
CA ARG A 94 -16.14 -5.13 -7.58
C ARG A 94 -15.26 -4.88 -8.80
N GLU A 95 -15.88 -4.76 -9.97
CA GLU A 95 -15.18 -4.35 -11.19
C GLU A 95 -14.57 -2.95 -11.03
N SER A 96 -15.34 -1.99 -10.53
CA SER A 96 -14.85 -0.62 -10.28
C SER A 96 -13.68 -0.62 -9.30
N ALA A 97 -13.76 -1.38 -8.21
CA ALA A 97 -12.67 -1.50 -7.23
C ALA A 97 -11.41 -2.14 -7.84
N PHE A 98 -11.58 -3.16 -8.68
CA PHE A 98 -10.50 -3.82 -9.41
C PHE A 98 -9.78 -2.85 -10.35
N GLN A 99 -10.52 -2.11 -11.18
CA GLN A 99 -9.96 -1.13 -12.11
C GLN A 99 -9.33 0.06 -11.39
N GLU A 100 -9.94 0.56 -10.29
CA GLU A 100 -9.39 1.63 -9.49
C GLU A 100 -8.04 1.25 -8.88
N LEU A 101 -7.89 0.03 -8.32
CA LEU A 101 -6.62 -0.44 -7.79
C LEU A 101 -5.54 -0.54 -8.88
N LYS A 102 -5.90 -1.00 -10.08
CA LYS A 102 -4.98 -1.01 -11.24
C LYS A 102 -4.52 0.41 -11.57
N THR A 103 -5.45 1.34 -11.72
CA THR A 103 -5.17 2.74 -12.03
C THR A 103 -4.27 3.38 -10.97
N ARG A 104 -4.58 3.19 -9.69
CA ARG A 104 -3.78 3.74 -8.58
C ARG A 104 -2.36 3.24 -8.54
N LEU A 105 -2.10 1.99 -8.91
CA LEU A 105 -0.74 1.46 -8.98
C LEU A 105 0.02 1.96 -10.22
N VAL A 106 -0.65 2.08 -11.36
CA VAL A 106 -0.05 2.64 -12.58
C VAL A 106 0.36 4.11 -12.40
N THR A 107 -0.48 4.86 -11.67
CA THR A 107 -0.24 6.29 -11.38
C THR A 107 0.41 6.52 -10.01
N ALA A 108 1.00 5.47 -9.42
CA ALA A 108 1.59 5.55 -8.09
C ALA A 108 2.71 6.60 -8.02
N PRO A 109 2.73 7.43 -6.97
CA PRO A 109 3.77 8.43 -6.82
C PRO A 109 5.12 7.80 -6.45
N VAL A 110 6.20 8.51 -6.71
CA VAL A 110 7.50 8.20 -6.10
C VAL A 110 7.44 8.61 -4.62
N LEU A 111 7.67 7.65 -3.73
CA LEU A 111 7.69 7.89 -2.29
C LEU A 111 9.09 8.34 -1.85
N THR A 112 9.14 9.28 -0.93
CA THR A 112 10.41 9.79 -0.39
C THR A 112 11.03 8.77 0.58
N LEU A 113 12.34 8.60 0.48
CA LEU A 113 13.10 7.88 1.49
C LEU A 113 13.21 8.73 2.76
N PRO A 114 12.87 8.18 3.93
CA PRO A 114 13.03 8.91 5.19
C PRO A 114 14.51 9.21 5.46
N SER A 115 14.81 10.42 5.95
CA SER A 115 16.17 10.85 6.26
C SER A 115 16.21 11.64 7.55
N GLY A 116 17.20 11.33 8.43
CA GLY A 116 17.33 12.00 9.72
C GLY A 116 16.14 11.76 10.67
N THR A 117 16.00 12.61 11.68
CA THR A 117 14.99 12.50 12.74
C THR A 117 13.91 13.57 12.71
N ASP A 118 14.07 14.60 11.85
CA ASP A 118 13.25 15.80 11.89
C ASP A 118 12.35 15.95 10.64
N GLY A 119 11.39 16.84 10.75
CA GLY A 119 10.52 17.24 9.64
C GLY A 119 9.40 16.25 9.33
N TYR A 120 9.14 15.27 10.20
CA TYR A 120 8.05 14.33 10.03
C TYR A 120 6.71 14.95 10.40
N THR A 121 5.71 14.69 9.54
CA THR A 121 4.32 15.09 9.75
C THR A 121 3.41 13.91 9.43
N VAL A 122 2.47 13.62 10.31
CA VAL A 122 1.45 12.60 10.11
C VAL A 122 0.10 13.28 9.95
N PHE A 123 -0.58 13.00 8.85
CA PHE A 123 -1.98 13.37 8.65
C PHE A 123 -2.83 12.12 8.84
N SER A 124 -3.83 12.21 9.70
CA SER A 124 -4.80 11.13 9.92
C SER A 124 -6.19 11.61 9.56
N ASP A 125 -7.00 10.71 9.03
CA ASP A 125 -8.39 10.94 8.65
C ASP A 125 -9.22 9.70 8.98
N ALA A 126 -10.45 9.92 9.40
CA ALA A 126 -11.39 8.88 9.75
C ALA A 126 -12.72 9.05 9.02
N SER A 127 -13.33 7.93 8.71
CA SER A 127 -14.71 7.87 8.20
C SER A 127 -15.36 6.58 8.66
N HIS A 128 -16.67 6.48 8.57
CA HIS A 128 -17.39 5.21 8.82
C HIS A 128 -17.01 4.07 7.84
N LYS A 129 -16.17 4.35 6.83
CA LYS A 129 -15.66 3.36 5.86
C LYS A 129 -14.27 2.83 6.19
N GLY A 130 -13.52 3.54 7.05
CA GLY A 130 -12.16 3.16 7.43
C GLY A 130 -11.33 4.32 7.95
N LEU A 131 -10.13 3.97 8.39
CA LEU A 131 -9.11 4.90 8.86
C LEU A 131 -8.04 5.06 7.79
N GLY A 132 -7.52 6.27 7.65
CA GLY A 132 -6.44 6.60 6.72
C GLY A 132 -5.38 7.45 7.40
N CYS A 133 -4.13 7.29 7.00
CA CYS A 133 -3.07 8.22 7.36
C CYS A 133 -2.02 8.33 6.26
N VAL A 134 -1.31 9.45 6.28
CA VAL A 134 -0.20 9.74 5.39
C VAL A 134 0.98 10.19 6.25
N LEU A 135 2.10 9.51 6.12
CA LEU A 135 3.36 9.93 6.69
C LEU A 135 4.11 10.77 5.65
N MET A 136 4.52 11.96 6.03
CA MET A 136 5.28 12.88 5.19
C MET A 136 6.55 13.34 5.91
N GLN A 137 7.55 13.75 5.14
CA GLN A 137 8.72 14.45 5.62
C GLN A 137 9.01 15.63 4.71
N ASN A 138 9.15 16.82 5.28
CA ASN A 138 9.42 18.07 4.54
C ASN A 138 8.46 18.29 3.35
N GLY A 139 7.15 18.01 3.55
CA GLY A 139 6.11 18.15 2.52
C GLY A 139 6.07 17.04 1.46
N ARG A 140 6.91 16.02 1.54
CA ARG A 140 6.95 14.88 0.61
C ARG A 140 6.43 13.62 1.27
N VAL A 141 5.69 12.80 0.51
CA VAL A 141 5.06 11.57 1.04
C VAL A 141 6.09 10.46 1.17
N ILE A 142 6.11 9.82 2.35
CA ILE A 142 6.88 8.61 2.64
C ILE A 142 6.01 7.37 2.47
N ALA A 143 4.77 7.39 3.00
CA ALA A 143 3.86 6.26 2.92
C ALA A 143 2.40 6.67 3.10
N TYR A 144 1.52 5.98 2.40
CA TYR A 144 0.09 5.94 2.69
C TYR A 144 -0.21 4.69 3.52
N VAL A 145 -1.10 4.82 4.50
CA VAL A 145 -1.60 3.69 5.27
C VAL A 145 -3.10 3.81 5.45
N SER A 146 -3.81 2.72 5.34
CA SER A 146 -5.25 2.68 5.56
C SER A 146 -5.67 1.37 6.21
N GLY A 147 -6.72 1.41 7.01
CA GLY A 147 -7.29 0.27 7.71
C GLY A 147 -8.82 0.24 7.62
N GLN A 148 -9.39 -0.96 7.60
CA GLN A 148 -10.84 -1.12 7.73
C GLN A 148 -11.21 -1.05 9.21
N LEU A 149 -12.38 -0.47 9.50
CA LEU A 149 -12.93 -0.47 10.86
C LEU A 149 -13.30 -1.88 11.30
N ARG A 150 -12.98 -2.20 12.54
CA ARG A 150 -13.48 -3.39 13.22
C ARG A 150 -14.97 -3.24 13.48
N SER A 151 -15.66 -4.37 13.76
CA SER A 151 -17.12 -4.37 13.93
C SER A 151 -17.61 -3.41 15.03
N HIS A 152 -16.86 -3.28 16.13
CA HIS A 152 -17.19 -2.37 17.22
C HIS A 152 -16.84 -0.90 16.89
N GLU A 153 -15.82 -0.64 16.12
CA GLU A 153 -15.38 0.71 15.73
C GLU A 153 -16.38 1.39 14.80
N LYS A 154 -17.18 0.62 14.06
CA LYS A 154 -18.22 1.17 13.17
C LYS A 154 -19.32 1.93 13.91
N ASN A 155 -19.47 1.67 15.20
CA ASN A 155 -20.46 2.32 16.07
C ASN A 155 -19.88 3.52 16.84
N TYR A 156 -18.60 3.85 16.61
CA TYR A 156 -17.97 4.98 17.29
C TYR A 156 -18.54 6.31 16.77
N PRO A 157 -18.77 7.28 17.64
CA PRO A 157 -19.04 8.65 17.22
C PRO A 157 -17.82 9.25 16.50
N THR A 158 -18.02 10.32 15.74
CA THR A 158 -16.99 10.90 14.86
C THR A 158 -15.69 11.22 15.60
N HIS A 159 -15.78 11.82 16.81
CA HIS A 159 -14.58 12.16 17.59
C HIS A 159 -13.76 10.94 18.03
N ASP A 160 -14.44 9.81 18.35
CA ASP A 160 -13.75 8.57 18.69
C ASP A 160 -13.10 7.91 17.44
N LEU A 161 -13.74 8.06 16.27
CA LEU A 161 -13.14 7.61 15.00
C LEU A 161 -11.89 8.44 14.66
N GLU A 162 -11.92 9.75 14.86
CA GLU A 162 -10.76 10.62 14.64
C GLU A 162 -9.62 10.23 15.59
N LEU A 163 -9.92 10.03 16.88
CA LEU A 163 -8.93 9.56 17.85
C LEU A 163 -8.40 8.17 17.48
N ALA A 164 -9.26 7.27 17.04
CA ALA A 164 -8.84 5.95 16.54
C ALA A 164 -7.90 6.04 15.34
N ALA A 165 -8.11 7.01 14.44
CA ALA A 165 -7.20 7.25 13.31
C ALA A 165 -5.82 7.75 13.78
N VAL A 166 -5.76 8.62 14.78
CA VAL A 166 -4.48 9.06 15.38
C VAL A 166 -3.76 7.87 16.01
N VAL A 167 -4.46 7.08 16.84
CA VAL A 167 -3.88 5.88 17.48
C VAL A 167 -3.43 4.85 16.44
N PHE A 168 -4.19 4.68 15.37
CA PHE A 168 -3.83 3.81 14.25
C PHE A 168 -2.54 4.28 13.58
N ALA A 169 -2.43 5.57 13.28
CA ALA A 169 -1.25 6.15 12.65
C ALA A 169 0.01 6.00 13.50
N LEU A 170 -0.10 6.16 14.82
CA LEU A 170 1.04 6.05 15.76
C LEU A 170 1.50 4.60 16.03
N LYS A 171 0.73 3.59 15.63
CA LYS A 171 1.08 2.16 15.80
C LYS A 171 1.82 1.56 14.61
N ILE A 172 1.94 2.28 13.53
CA ILE A 172 2.56 1.85 12.28
C ILE A 172 3.95 2.43 12.13
#